data_7bafd7f8dbe31fd61ad13a25ccd312f5
#
_entry.id   7bafd7f8dbe31fd61ad13a25ccd312f5
#
_cell.length_a   1.000
_cell.length_b   1.000
_cell.length_c   1.000
_cell.angle_alpha   90.00
_cell.angle_beta   90.00
_cell.angle_gamma   90.00
#
_symmetry.space_group_name_H-M   'P 1'
#
loop_
_entity.id
_entity.type
_entity.pdbx_description
1 polymer ?
#
loop_
_entity_poly.entity_id
_entity_poly.type
_entity_poly.pdbx_seq_one_letter_code
_entity_poly.pdbx_strand_id
1 'polypeptide(L)'
;MPAHASPFADRYVERRWTSPDGLSLYARDYAPAEGPATLPVIAIHGLTRNSADFGVIAGLIAQSGRRVLAVDVRVRGLSDRASDPMTYTPDVYARDVIALMEQTGIEKAVFLGTSMGGLITMALTAIRPQGVAAAVLNDIGPEVASEGLARIAEYTGRKIEIHDWADAAAYALDINAVAFPHYDDADWDAFARRIFREGEDGRPVLNYDPDISVPIRAAGAAALAPDLWPAFMGLATGRPTLLVRGGTSDLLSADIAGRMREAAPSMAYVEVPGIGHAPMLDEPEARAAILTFLASLANIRSHSGAAKPNPEPRRLCNRHGPC
;
A
#
# COMPACT_ATOMS: atom_id res chain seq x y z
N MET A 1 -27.54 0.25 -4.09
CA MET A 1 -26.61 0.84 -3.08
C MET A 1 -25.28 0.96 -3.78
N PRO A 2 -24.62 2.13 -3.81
CA PRO A 2 -23.30 2.23 -4.38
C PRO A 2 -22.37 1.25 -3.65
N ALA A 3 -21.65 0.44 -4.41
CA ALA A 3 -20.79 -0.65 -3.92
C ALA A 3 -19.62 -0.15 -3.02
N HIS A 4 -19.44 1.15 -2.92
CA HIS A 4 -18.27 1.81 -2.33
C HIS A 4 -18.48 2.38 -0.92
N ALA A 5 -19.67 2.28 -0.33
CA ALA A 5 -19.95 2.79 1.01
C ALA A 5 -19.82 1.68 2.06
N SER A 6 -18.60 1.41 2.53
CA SER A 6 -18.44 0.63 3.75
C SER A 6 -18.61 1.54 4.97
N PRO A 7 -19.48 1.22 5.94
CA PRO A 7 -19.63 2.01 7.17
C PRO A 7 -18.36 2.01 8.05
N PHE A 8 -17.32 1.35 7.62
CA PHE A 8 -16.04 1.20 8.33
C PHE A 8 -14.88 1.90 7.65
N ALA A 9 -15.08 2.41 6.42
CA ALA A 9 -14.04 3.06 5.64
C ALA A 9 -13.44 4.30 6.36
N ASP A 10 -14.25 4.99 7.15
CA ASP A 10 -13.87 6.21 7.87
C ASP A 10 -13.57 5.98 9.36
N ARG A 11 -13.50 4.71 9.81
CA ARG A 11 -13.20 4.37 11.21
C ARG A 11 -11.70 4.20 11.43
N TYR A 12 -10.92 5.24 11.23
CA TYR A 12 -9.49 5.27 11.48
C TYR A 12 -9.12 6.44 12.38
N VAL A 13 -7.93 6.37 12.97
CA VAL A 13 -7.25 7.52 13.57
C VAL A 13 -6.09 7.94 12.66
N GLU A 14 -5.84 9.23 12.60
CA GLU A 14 -4.71 9.76 11.87
C GLU A 14 -3.42 9.44 12.61
N ARG A 15 -2.43 8.96 11.88
CA ARG A 15 -1.11 8.69 12.42
C ARG A 15 -0.06 9.40 11.61
N ARG A 16 0.92 9.97 12.30
CA ARG A 16 2.11 10.52 11.65
C ARG A 16 3.36 9.84 12.19
N TRP A 17 4.36 9.75 11.34
CA TRP A 17 5.70 9.31 11.71
C TRP A 17 6.73 10.13 10.96
N THR A 18 7.99 10.05 11.37
CA THR A 18 9.09 10.78 10.76
C THR A 18 9.91 9.84 9.88
N SER A 19 10.12 10.22 8.62
CA SER A 19 11.03 9.51 7.72
C SER A 19 12.49 9.64 8.17
N PRO A 20 13.42 8.81 7.67
CA PRO A 20 14.84 8.93 8.01
C PRO A 20 15.46 10.28 7.69
N ASP A 21 14.93 11.00 6.70
CA ASP A 21 15.36 12.34 6.27
C ASP A 21 14.50 13.48 6.83
N GLY A 22 13.62 13.18 7.81
CA GLY A 22 12.92 14.19 8.62
C GLY A 22 11.56 14.64 8.11
N LEU A 23 10.99 14.01 7.07
CA LEU A 23 9.64 14.33 6.59
C LEU A 23 8.57 13.78 7.54
N SER A 24 7.48 14.54 7.74
CA SER A 24 6.29 14.07 8.42
C SER A 24 5.41 13.29 7.44
N LEU A 25 5.32 12.00 7.62
CA LEU A 25 4.52 11.10 6.79
C LEU A 25 3.23 10.72 7.50
N TYR A 26 2.22 10.28 6.72
CA TYR A 26 0.86 10.06 7.18
C TYR A 26 0.36 8.63 6.91
N ALA A 27 -0.45 8.13 7.82
CA ALA A 27 -1.21 6.89 7.62
C ALA A 27 -2.60 6.97 8.26
N ARG A 28 -3.54 6.23 7.71
CA ARG A 28 -4.82 5.89 8.34
C ARG A 28 -4.62 4.62 9.17
N ASP A 29 -4.79 4.71 10.47
CA ASP A 29 -4.59 3.62 11.44
C ASP A 29 -5.95 3.06 11.88
N TYR A 30 -6.33 1.93 11.33
CA TYR A 30 -7.57 1.22 11.64
C TYR A 30 -7.33 0.26 12.78
N ALA A 31 -7.93 0.54 13.94
CA ALA A 31 -7.85 -0.33 15.10
C ALA A 31 -8.54 -1.67 14.84
N PRO A 32 -7.96 -2.79 15.28
CA PRO A 32 -8.60 -4.10 15.17
C PRO A 32 -9.83 -4.19 16.06
N ALA A 33 -10.84 -4.96 15.65
CA ALA A 33 -11.87 -5.42 16.57
C ALA A 33 -11.24 -6.24 17.72
N GLU A 34 -11.93 -6.33 18.86
CA GLU A 34 -11.48 -7.12 20.01
C GLU A 34 -11.20 -8.57 19.60
N GLY A 35 -10.08 -9.10 20.07
CA GLY A 35 -9.67 -10.46 19.73
C GLY A 35 -8.21 -10.74 20.07
N PRO A 36 -7.71 -11.94 19.76
CA PRO A 36 -6.31 -12.30 19.96
C PRO A 36 -5.38 -11.42 19.10
N ALA A 37 -4.20 -11.13 19.61
CA ALA A 37 -3.18 -10.39 18.89
C ALA A 37 -2.80 -11.09 17.58
N THR A 38 -2.96 -10.39 16.47
CA THR A 38 -2.62 -10.85 15.13
C THR A 38 -1.56 -9.94 14.51
N LEU A 39 -0.89 -10.43 13.45
CA LEU A 39 0.03 -9.58 12.69
C LEU A 39 -0.73 -8.40 12.06
N PRO A 40 -0.26 -7.16 12.22
CA PRO A 40 -0.86 -6.02 11.54
C PRO A 40 -0.67 -6.10 10.04
N VAL A 41 -1.52 -5.38 9.30
CA VAL A 41 -1.39 -5.15 7.86
C VAL A 41 -0.85 -3.74 7.62
N ILE A 42 0.14 -3.60 6.75
CA ILE A 42 0.59 -2.32 6.20
C ILE A 42 0.17 -2.30 4.74
N ALA A 43 -0.76 -1.38 4.41
CA ALA A 43 -1.29 -1.21 3.06
C ALA A 43 -0.60 -0.04 2.35
N ILE A 44 -0.07 -0.29 1.15
CA ILE A 44 0.75 0.65 0.38
C ILE A 44 0.15 0.81 -1.02
N HIS A 45 -0.21 2.03 -1.37
CA HIS A 45 -0.93 2.38 -2.59
C HIS A 45 -0.07 2.43 -3.87
N GLY A 46 -0.73 2.59 -5.02
CA GLY A 46 -0.12 2.78 -6.33
C GLY A 46 0.54 4.17 -6.53
N LEU A 47 1.17 4.38 -7.69
CA LEU A 47 2.06 5.51 -7.98
C LEU A 47 1.42 6.88 -7.72
N THR A 48 0.21 7.13 -8.23
CA THR A 48 -0.51 8.42 -8.16
C THR A 48 -1.65 8.41 -7.13
N ARG A 49 -1.65 7.42 -6.24
CA ARG A 49 -2.74 7.14 -5.30
C ARG A 49 -2.36 7.53 -3.87
N ASN A 50 -3.22 7.23 -2.92
CA ASN A 50 -3.01 7.48 -1.49
C ASN A 50 -3.78 6.47 -0.63
N SER A 51 -3.71 6.60 0.69
CA SER A 51 -4.32 5.69 1.67
C SER A 51 -5.85 5.59 1.57
N ALA A 52 -6.53 6.55 0.93
CA ALA A 52 -7.99 6.52 0.77
C ALA A 52 -8.49 5.33 -0.06
N ASP A 53 -7.65 4.78 -0.94
CA ASP A 53 -7.99 3.62 -1.75
C ASP A 53 -8.31 2.39 -0.92
N PHE A 54 -7.73 2.28 0.26
CA PHE A 54 -7.89 1.12 1.13
C PHE A 54 -9.08 1.22 2.08
N GLY A 55 -9.86 2.30 2.07
CA GLY A 55 -10.90 2.55 3.07
C GLY A 55 -11.82 1.34 3.30
N VAL A 56 -12.36 0.75 2.23
CA VAL A 56 -13.26 -0.40 2.31
C VAL A 56 -12.54 -1.64 2.85
N ILE A 57 -11.44 -2.04 2.20
CA ILE A 57 -10.75 -3.29 2.57
C ILE A 57 -10.07 -3.18 3.93
N ALA A 58 -9.49 -2.02 4.29
CA ALA A 58 -8.89 -1.80 5.60
C ALA A 58 -9.91 -1.91 6.73
N GLY A 59 -11.11 -1.34 6.53
CA GLY A 59 -12.20 -1.45 7.48
C GLY A 59 -12.66 -2.90 7.69
N LEU A 60 -12.77 -3.69 6.62
CA LEU A 60 -13.12 -5.12 6.69
C LEU A 60 -12.03 -5.95 7.39
N ILE A 61 -10.77 -5.69 7.09
CA ILE A 61 -9.63 -6.34 7.75
C ILE A 61 -9.61 -5.99 9.24
N ALA A 62 -9.85 -4.72 9.60
CA ALA A 62 -9.91 -4.30 10.99
C ALA A 62 -11.03 -5.01 11.77
N GLN A 63 -12.20 -5.18 11.16
CA GLN A 63 -13.30 -5.94 11.73
C GLN A 63 -12.96 -7.43 11.92
N SER A 64 -12.10 -7.99 11.08
CA SER A 64 -11.63 -9.37 11.25
C SER A 64 -10.57 -9.53 12.36
N GLY A 65 -10.29 -8.47 13.13
CA GLY A 65 -9.37 -8.48 14.26
C GLY A 65 -7.92 -8.17 13.93
N ARG A 66 -7.62 -7.53 12.78
CA ARG A 66 -6.26 -7.12 12.41
C ARG A 66 -6.15 -5.61 12.30
N ARG A 67 -5.17 -5.02 12.97
CA ARG A 67 -4.82 -3.61 12.76
C ARG A 67 -4.36 -3.38 11.33
N VAL A 68 -4.79 -2.27 10.72
CA VAL A 68 -4.33 -1.86 9.39
C VAL A 68 -3.75 -0.47 9.44
N LEU A 69 -2.56 -0.30 8.88
CA LEU A 69 -1.93 0.99 8.62
C LEU A 69 -1.93 1.20 7.10
N ALA A 70 -2.86 2.02 6.60
CA ALA A 70 -2.86 2.43 5.20
C ALA A 70 -2.03 3.72 5.06
N VAL A 71 -0.85 3.61 4.45
CA VAL A 71 0.14 4.70 4.41
C VAL A 71 -0.09 5.61 3.21
N ASP A 72 0.18 6.90 3.39
CA ASP A 72 0.49 7.82 2.31
C ASP A 72 2.01 7.83 2.12
N VAL A 73 2.47 7.32 0.99
CA VAL A 73 3.88 7.41 0.61
C VAL A 73 4.24 8.90 0.46
N ARG A 74 5.52 9.27 0.76
CA ARG A 74 5.95 10.68 0.66
C ARG A 74 5.42 11.37 -0.60
N VAL A 75 4.99 12.62 -0.46
CA VAL A 75 4.41 13.48 -1.50
C VAL A 75 3.07 13.02 -2.06
N ARG A 76 2.39 12.07 -1.41
CA ARG A 76 1.00 11.67 -1.71
C ARG A 76 0.13 11.89 -0.48
N GLY A 77 -1.14 12.18 -0.74
CA GLY A 77 -2.12 12.39 0.32
C GLY A 77 -1.71 13.50 1.29
N LEU A 78 -1.57 13.15 2.56
CA LEU A 78 -1.21 14.06 3.64
C LEU A 78 0.26 13.96 4.08
N SER A 79 1.09 13.21 3.35
CA SER A 79 2.53 13.12 3.59
C SER A 79 3.30 14.28 3.00
N ASP A 80 4.35 14.71 3.69
CA ASP A 80 5.21 15.83 3.27
C ASP A 80 5.91 15.57 1.93
N ARG A 81 6.30 16.66 1.30
CA ARG A 81 7.08 16.74 0.07
C ARG A 81 8.58 16.73 0.41
N ALA A 82 9.37 15.94 -0.30
CA ALA A 82 10.82 16.04 -0.22
C ALA A 82 11.34 17.24 -1.04
N SER A 83 12.42 17.85 -0.59
CA SER A 83 13.10 18.92 -1.35
C SER A 83 13.81 18.41 -2.60
N ASP A 84 14.23 17.12 -2.60
CA ASP A 84 14.85 16.46 -3.74
C ASP A 84 13.91 15.39 -4.32
N PRO A 85 13.31 15.65 -5.50
CA PRO A 85 12.44 14.68 -6.17
C PRO A 85 13.14 13.37 -6.56
N MET A 86 14.47 13.34 -6.66
CA MET A 86 15.22 12.11 -6.93
C MET A 86 15.07 11.06 -5.81
N THR A 87 14.56 11.46 -4.63
CA THR A 87 14.23 10.54 -3.54
C THR A 87 12.90 9.79 -3.74
N TYR A 88 12.14 10.08 -4.79
CA TYR A 88 10.86 9.43 -5.06
C TYR A 88 11.04 8.05 -5.71
N THR A 89 11.67 7.14 -4.98
CA THR A 89 12.02 5.78 -5.44
C THR A 89 11.52 4.70 -4.49
N PRO A 90 11.23 3.48 -4.96
CA PRO A 90 10.74 2.38 -4.12
C PRO A 90 11.66 2.06 -2.94
N ASP A 91 12.98 2.17 -3.09
CA ASP A 91 13.95 1.91 -2.02
C ASP A 91 13.87 2.94 -0.89
N VAL A 92 13.68 4.22 -1.22
CA VAL A 92 13.48 5.28 -0.23
C VAL A 92 12.13 5.08 0.47
N TYR A 93 11.06 4.79 -0.27
CA TYR A 93 9.75 4.50 0.28
C TYR A 93 9.75 3.28 1.21
N ALA A 94 10.53 2.24 0.89
CA ALA A 94 10.69 1.08 1.77
C ALA A 94 11.35 1.46 3.11
N ARG A 95 12.34 2.37 3.10
CA ARG A 95 12.98 2.90 4.32
C ARG A 95 12.02 3.74 5.15
N ASP A 96 11.14 4.52 4.51
CA ASP A 96 10.08 5.27 5.19
C ASP A 96 9.11 4.33 5.93
N VAL A 97 8.73 3.23 5.29
CA VAL A 97 7.87 2.21 5.92
C VAL A 97 8.59 1.46 7.05
N ILE A 98 9.88 1.20 6.92
CA ILE A 98 10.69 0.63 8.01
C ILE A 98 10.69 1.58 9.22
N ALA A 99 10.84 2.90 9.01
CA ALA A 99 10.77 3.90 10.07
C ALA A 99 9.38 3.92 10.74
N LEU A 100 8.28 3.76 9.98
CA LEU A 100 6.94 3.58 10.55
C LEU A 100 6.88 2.35 11.47
N MET A 101 7.39 1.21 11.00
CA MET A 101 7.39 -0.03 11.78
C MET A 101 8.15 0.14 13.11
N GLU A 102 9.31 0.79 13.07
CA GLU A 102 10.14 1.06 14.25
C GLU A 102 9.44 1.99 15.24
N GLN A 103 8.90 3.11 14.77
CA GLN A 103 8.21 4.10 15.61
C GLN A 103 6.87 3.59 16.17
N THR A 104 6.28 2.57 15.55
CA THR A 104 5.03 1.95 16.03
C THR A 104 5.25 0.63 16.77
N GLY A 105 6.50 0.18 16.94
CA GLY A 105 6.82 -1.09 17.59
C GLY A 105 6.38 -2.33 16.80
N ILE A 106 6.18 -2.19 15.49
CA ILE A 106 5.80 -3.30 14.60
C ILE A 106 7.08 -4.00 14.14
N GLU A 107 7.38 -5.14 14.71
CA GLU A 107 8.54 -5.93 14.31
C GLU A 107 8.30 -6.64 12.97
N LYS A 108 7.06 -7.12 12.76
CA LYS A 108 6.66 -7.94 11.61
C LYS A 108 5.22 -7.64 11.19
N ALA A 109 4.98 -7.54 9.89
CA ALA A 109 3.67 -7.23 9.33
C ALA A 109 3.34 -8.07 8.09
N VAL A 110 2.06 -8.13 7.74
CA VAL A 110 1.60 -8.50 6.40
C VAL A 110 1.57 -7.23 5.55
N PHE A 111 2.10 -7.29 4.34
CA PHE A 111 2.08 -6.17 3.41
C PHE A 111 0.99 -6.37 2.35
N LEU A 112 0.20 -5.33 2.10
CA LEU A 112 -0.77 -5.28 1.02
C LEU A 112 -0.34 -4.13 0.09
N GLY A 113 0.27 -4.48 -1.04
CA GLY A 113 0.85 -3.52 -1.97
C GLY A 113 0.13 -3.50 -3.30
N THR A 114 -0.44 -2.34 -3.67
CA THR A 114 -1.02 -2.13 -5.00
C THR A 114 0.02 -1.53 -5.93
N SER A 115 0.27 -2.18 -7.10
CA SER A 115 1.17 -1.63 -8.12
C SER A 115 2.53 -1.24 -7.52
N MET A 116 2.90 0.05 -7.52
CA MET A 116 4.10 0.57 -6.85
C MET A 116 4.23 0.06 -5.40
N GLY A 117 3.12 -0.09 -4.66
CA GLY A 117 3.14 -0.63 -3.29
C GLY A 117 3.68 -2.06 -3.21
N GLY A 118 3.46 -2.87 -4.25
CA GLY A 118 4.08 -4.19 -4.36
C GLY A 118 5.59 -4.12 -4.66
N LEU A 119 6.03 -3.16 -5.47
CA LEU A 119 7.46 -2.90 -5.69
C LEU A 119 8.16 -2.49 -4.39
N ILE A 120 7.52 -1.61 -3.60
CA ILE A 120 8.01 -1.22 -2.28
C ILE A 120 8.09 -2.43 -1.34
N THR A 121 7.11 -3.33 -1.39
CA THR A 121 7.10 -4.57 -0.59
C THR A 121 8.26 -5.50 -0.98
N MET A 122 8.57 -5.63 -2.27
CA MET A 122 9.73 -6.40 -2.74
C MET A 122 11.04 -5.75 -2.27
N ALA A 123 11.19 -4.43 -2.41
CA ALA A 123 12.36 -3.69 -1.91
C ALA A 123 12.52 -3.85 -0.38
N LEU A 124 11.43 -3.72 0.36
CA LEU A 124 11.41 -3.91 1.82
C LEU A 124 11.83 -5.33 2.21
N THR A 125 11.41 -6.34 1.44
CA THR A 125 11.82 -7.74 1.65
C THR A 125 13.32 -7.92 1.48
N ALA A 126 13.95 -7.21 0.55
CA ALA A 126 15.40 -7.24 0.37
C ALA A 126 16.15 -6.52 1.51
N ILE A 127 15.62 -5.38 2.00
CA ILE A 127 16.29 -4.57 3.04
C ILE A 127 16.07 -5.15 4.44
N ARG A 128 14.85 -5.56 4.76
CA ARG A 128 14.43 -6.05 6.10
C ARG A 128 13.58 -7.33 5.98
N PRO A 129 14.15 -8.45 5.54
CA PRO A 129 13.39 -9.67 5.26
C PRO A 129 12.60 -10.21 6.45
N GLN A 130 13.11 -10.02 7.69
CA GLN A 130 12.42 -10.44 8.91
C GLN A 130 11.17 -9.63 9.23
N GLY A 131 11.03 -8.42 8.69
CA GLY A 131 9.87 -7.54 8.89
C GLY A 131 8.65 -7.96 8.06
N VAL A 132 8.84 -8.75 7.00
CA VAL A 132 7.77 -9.20 6.10
C VAL A 132 7.32 -10.59 6.49
N ALA A 133 6.09 -10.72 6.99
CA ALA A 133 5.50 -12.00 7.38
C ALA A 133 4.81 -12.70 6.20
N ALA A 134 4.10 -11.94 5.40
CA ALA A 134 3.33 -12.36 4.24
C ALA A 134 3.07 -11.15 3.34
N ALA A 135 2.64 -11.36 2.11
CA ALA A 135 2.30 -10.28 1.19
C ALA A 135 1.04 -10.56 0.38
N VAL A 136 0.32 -9.49 0.07
CA VAL A 136 -0.69 -9.41 -0.99
C VAL A 136 -0.14 -8.46 -2.04
N LEU A 137 0.11 -8.97 -3.24
CA LEU A 137 0.53 -8.20 -4.41
C LEU A 137 -0.73 -7.94 -5.25
N ASN A 138 -1.15 -6.69 -5.31
CA ASN A 138 -2.29 -6.28 -6.11
C ASN A 138 -1.80 -5.73 -7.45
N ASP A 139 -1.97 -6.56 -8.45
CA ASP A 139 -1.77 -6.30 -9.88
C ASP A 139 -0.37 -5.80 -10.26
N ILE A 140 0.64 -6.45 -9.68
CA ILE A 140 2.06 -6.17 -9.94
C ILE A 140 2.88 -7.45 -9.85
N GLY A 141 3.91 -7.54 -10.65
CA GLY A 141 4.86 -8.65 -10.67
C GLY A 141 6.31 -8.20 -10.84
N PRO A 142 7.22 -9.16 -11.03
CA PRO A 142 8.64 -8.90 -11.29
C PRO A 142 8.91 -8.30 -12.68
N GLU A 143 7.91 -8.36 -13.55
CA GLU A 143 7.89 -7.73 -14.87
C GLU A 143 6.57 -6.97 -15.03
N VAL A 144 6.60 -5.97 -15.88
CA VAL A 144 5.42 -5.18 -16.27
C VAL A 144 5.32 -5.11 -17.78
N ALA A 145 4.11 -5.20 -18.31
CA ALA A 145 3.88 -5.06 -19.74
C ALA A 145 4.10 -3.62 -20.19
N SER A 146 4.72 -3.45 -21.36
CA SER A 146 5.07 -2.14 -21.90
C SER A 146 3.85 -1.25 -22.18
N GLU A 147 2.72 -1.84 -22.50
CA GLU A 147 1.48 -1.12 -22.80
C GLU A 147 0.97 -0.36 -21.56
N GLY A 148 0.80 -1.04 -20.44
CA GLY A 148 0.37 -0.41 -19.19
C GLY A 148 1.39 0.60 -18.66
N LEU A 149 2.69 0.32 -18.84
CA LEU A 149 3.75 1.24 -18.46
C LEU A 149 3.70 2.52 -19.29
N ALA A 150 3.49 2.42 -20.61
CA ALA A 150 3.35 3.56 -21.50
C ALA A 150 2.13 4.43 -21.12
N ARG A 151 0.97 3.80 -20.87
CA ARG A 151 -0.23 4.49 -20.42
C ARG A 151 -0.01 5.24 -19.09
N ILE A 152 0.65 4.62 -18.11
CA ILE A 152 0.97 5.27 -16.84
C ILE A 152 1.91 6.46 -17.06
N ALA A 153 2.90 6.33 -17.93
CA ALA A 153 3.84 7.40 -18.23
C ALA A 153 3.16 8.61 -18.91
N GLU A 154 2.07 8.40 -19.66
CA GLU A 154 1.33 9.48 -20.33
C GLU A 154 0.72 10.48 -19.35
N TYR A 155 0.17 10.03 -18.22
CA TYR A 155 -0.48 10.93 -17.26
C TYR A 155 0.38 11.28 -16.05
N THR A 156 1.41 10.48 -15.73
CA THR A 156 2.26 10.73 -14.56
C THR A 156 3.11 11.97 -14.77
N GLY A 157 2.94 12.97 -13.90
CA GLY A 157 3.66 14.24 -13.98
C GLY A 157 3.08 15.24 -14.98
N ARG A 158 1.90 14.98 -15.54
CA ARG A 158 1.17 15.98 -16.31
C ARG A 158 0.79 17.17 -15.43
N LYS A 159 0.95 18.37 -15.97
CA LYS A 159 0.30 19.57 -15.46
C LYS A 159 -1.10 19.62 -16.02
N ILE A 160 -2.11 19.64 -15.16
CA ILE A 160 -3.51 19.68 -15.53
C ILE A 160 -4.15 20.93 -14.91
N GLU A 161 -5.13 21.49 -15.61
CA GLU A 161 -6.00 22.54 -15.08
C GLU A 161 -7.36 21.92 -14.79
N ILE A 162 -7.78 21.99 -13.53
CA ILE A 162 -9.06 21.49 -13.03
C ILE A 162 -9.79 22.67 -12.40
N HIS A 163 -10.98 22.96 -12.87
CA HIS A 163 -11.74 24.12 -12.41
C HIS A 163 -12.77 23.74 -11.34
N ASP A 164 -13.32 22.55 -11.43
CA ASP A 164 -14.32 22.03 -10.50
C ASP A 164 -14.26 20.50 -10.36
N TRP A 165 -15.15 19.94 -9.54
CA TRP A 165 -15.22 18.49 -9.32
C TRP A 165 -15.72 17.69 -10.52
N ALA A 166 -16.45 18.33 -11.46
CA ALA A 166 -16.85 17.67 -12.71
C ALA A 166 -15.63 17.47 -13.63
N ASP A 167 -14.75 18.48 -13.73
CA ASP A 167 -13.47 18.35 -14.43
C ASP A 167 -12.60 17.26 -13.80
N ALA A 168 -12.57 17.19 -12.46
CA ALA A 168 -11.82 16.18 -11.75
C ALA A 168 -12.33 14.76 -12.02
N ALA A 169 -13.66 14.56 -12.08
CA ALA A 169 -14.28 13.28 -12.44
C ALA A 169 -14.01 12.93 -13.92
N ALA A 170 -14.09 13.89 -14.82
CA ALA A 170 -13.76 13.68 -16.24
C ALA A 170 -12.29 13.28 -16.43
N TYR A 171 -11.36 13.91 -15.70
CA TYR A 171 -9.97 13.51 -15.71
C TYR A 171 -9.76 12.10 -15.15
N ALA A 172 -10.43 11.75 -14.05
CA ALA A 172 -10.36 10.42 -13.47
C ALA A 172 -10.85 9.35 -14.47
N LEU A 173 -11.94 9.61 -15.19
CA LEU A 173 -12.46 8.79 -16.28
C LEU A 173 -11.40 8.65 -17.39
N ASP A 174 -10.86 9.77 -17.90
CA ASP A 174 -9.92 9.79 -19.02
C ASP A 174 -8.73 8.85 -18.81
N ILE A 175 -8.14 8.88 -17.63
CA ILE A 175 -6.93 8.09 -17.33
C ILE A 175 -7.18 6.68 -16.82
N ASN A 176 -8.44 6.32 -16.43
CA ASN A 176 -8.72 5.02 -15.79
C ASN A 176 -9.87 4.23 -16.45
N ALA A 177 -10.57 4.75 -17.45
CA ALA A 177 -11.73 4.07 -18.07
C ALA A 177 -11.39 2.66 -18.55
N VAL A 178 -10.18 2.44 -19.07
CA VAL A 178 -9.71 1.12 -19.50
C VAL A 178 -9.64 0.11 -18.37
N ALA A 179 -9.40 0.58 -17.16
CA ALA A 179 -9.31 -0.29 -15.96
C ALA A 179 -10.67 -0.58 -15.34
N PHE A 180 -11.64 0.34 -15.48
CA PHE A 180 -12.95 0.26 -14.84
C PHE A 180 -14.09 0.52 -15.85
N PRO A 181 -14.27 -0.38 -16.84
CA PRO A 181 -15.23 -0.15 -17.94
C PRO A 181 -16.70 -0.17 -17.49
N HIS A 182 -16.98 -0.57 -16.25
CA HIS A 182 -18.32 -0.67 -15.68
C HIS A 182 -18.67 0.47 -14.72
N TYR A 183 -17.74 1.44 -14.51
CA TYR A 183 -17.99 2.59 -13.65
C TYR A 183 -18.98 3.56 -14.28
N ASP A 184 -19.93 4.02 -13.49
CA ASP A 184 -20.84 5.10 -13.85
C ASP A 184 -20.35 6.47 -13.37
N ASP A 185 -21.13 7.54 -13.63
CA ASP A 185 -20.77 8.90 -13.25
C ASP A 185 -20.57 9.05 -11.73
N ALA A 186 -21.35 8.35 -10.91
CA ALA A 186 -21.23 8.40 -9.46
C ALA A 186 -19.95 7.71 -8.98
N ASP A 187 -19.55 6.65 -9.65
CA ASP A 187 -18.28 5.95 -9.37
C ASP A 187 -17.09 6.85 -9.71
N TRP A 188 -17.16 7.56 -10.85
CA TRP A 188 -16.11 8.52 -11.26
C TRP A 188 -16.01 9.72 -10.34
N ASP A 189 -17.15 10.27 -9.86
CA ASP A 189 -17.13 11.32 -8.83
C ASP A 189 -16.46 10.82 -7.53
N ALA A 190 -16.84 9.63 -7.07
CA ALA A 190 -16.24 9.01 -5.90
C ALA A 190 -14.74 8.72 -6.08
N PHE A 191 -14.33 8.30 -7.29
CA PHE A 191 -12.93 8.06 -7.63
C PHE A 191 -12.13 9.37 -7.62
N ALA A 192 -12.68 10.44 -8.22
CA ALA A 192 -12.04 11.75 -8.24
C ALA A 192 -11.77 12.26 -6.82
N ARG A 193 -12.71 12.09 -5.89
CA ARG A 193 -12.55 12.49 -4.48
C ARG A 193 -11.47 11.70 -3.72
N ARG A 194 -10.97 10.60 -4.27
CA ARG A 194 -9.81 9.88 -3.72
C ARG A 194 -8.49 10.40 -4.26
N ILE A 195 -8.44 10.85 -5.52
CA ILE A 195 -7.19 11.27 -6.18
C ILE A 195 -6.97 12.79 -6.18
N PHE A 196 -8.01 13.56 -5.89
CA PHE A 196 -7.94 15.01 -5.70
C PHE A 196 -8.23 15.37 -4.25
N ARG A 197 -7.78 16.53 -3.83
CA ARG A 197 -8.17 17.21 -2.59
C ARG A 197 -8.64 18.61 -2.91
N GLU A 198 -9.38 19.21 -2.02
CA GLU A 198 -9.75 20.62 -2.13
C GLU A 198 -8.51 21.51 -1.91
N GLY A 199 -8.23 22.38 -2.83
CA GLY A 199 -7.20 23.41 -2.74
C GLY A 199 -7.66 24.61 -1.91
N GLU A 200 -6.75 25.56 -1.67
CA GLU A 200 -7.02 26.76 -0.87
C GLU A 200 -8.10 27.67 -1.49
N ASP A 201 -8.25 27.63 -2.80
CA ASP A 201 -9.26 28.35 -3.55
C ASP A 201 -10.58 27.57 -3.74
N GLY A 202 -10.72 26.40 -3.10
CA GLY A 202 -11.87 25.51 -3.21
C GLY A 202 -11.88 24.63 -4.48
N ARG A 203 -10.90 24.74 -5.35
CA ARG A 203 -10.79 23.92 -6.56
C ARG A 203 -10.11 22.59 -6.25
N PRO A 204 -10.47 21.50 -6.97
CA PRO A 204 -9.75 20.25 -6.84
C PRO A 204 -8.30 20.39 -7.33
N VAL A 205 -7.35 19.87 -6.54
CA VAL A 205 -5.94 19.76 -6.91
C VAL A 205 -5.50 18.31 -6.73
N LEU A 206 -4.57 17.85 -7.58
CA LEU A 206 -4.02 16.50 -7.46
C LEU A 206 -3.49 16.25 -6.06
N ASN A 207 -3.86 15.11 -5.49
CA ASN A 207 -3.42 14.71 -4.15
C ASN A 207 -2.05 14.01 -4.18
N TYR A 208 -1.22 14.39 -5.13
CA TYR A 208 0.18 14.01 -5.26
C TYR A 208 0.97 15.08 -6.01
N ASP A 209 2.30 15.06 -5.88
CA ASP A 209 3.18 15.97 -6.61
C ASP A 209 3.50 15.40 -8.00
N PRO A 210 3.30 16.15 -9.09
CA PRO A 210 3.74 15.75 -10.43
C PRO A 210 5.23 15.39 -10.54
N ASP A 211 6.09 15.91 -9.65
CA ASP A 211 7.53 15.63 -9.63
C ASP A 211 7.86 14.17 -9.26
N ILE A 212 6.88 13.34 -8.87
CA ILE A 212 7.07 11.87 -8.78
C ILE A 212 7.55 11.25 -10.08
N SER A 213 7.34 11.92 -11.20
CA SER A 213 7.83 11.51 -12.53
C SER A 213 9.31 11.82 -12.76
N VAL A 214 9.95 12.64 -11.93
CA VAL A 214 11.36 13.06 -12.14
C VAL A 214 12.32 11.89 -12.15
N PRO A 215 12.38 11.00 -11.16
CA PRO A 215 13.29 9.85 -11.21
C PRO A 215 12.93 8.87 -12.32
N ILE A 216 11.64 8.72 -12.67
CA ILE A 216 11.20 7.86 -13.78
C ILE A 216 11.75 8.39 -15.10
N ARG A 217 11.64 9.69 -15.36
CA ARG A 217 12.17 10.32 -16.56
C ARG A 217 13.71 10.30 -16.60
N ALA A 218 14.36 10.56 -15.46
CA ALA A 218 15.82 10.55 -15.36
C ALA A 218 16.42 9.17 -15.62
N ALA A 219 15.75 8.14 -15.21
CA ALA A 219 16.17 6.76 -15.39
C ALA A 219 16.08 6.28 -16.85
N GLY A 220 15.23 6.90 -17.67
CA GLY A 220 15.00 6.52 -19.06
C GLY A 220 14.31 5.16 -19.22
N ALA A 221 14.09 4.75 -20.48
CA ALA A 221 13.34 3.53 -20.78
C ALA A 221 14.02 2.23 -20.25
N ALA A 222 15.35 2.21 -20.13
CA ALA A 222 16.10 1.04 -19.67
C ALA A 222 15.94 0.78 -18.15
N ALA A 223 15.65 1.81 -17.35
CA ALA A 223 15.47 1.66 -15.90
C ALA A 223 13.99 1.45 -15.51
N LEU A 224 13.09 1.51 -16.46
CA LEU A 224 11.66 1.22 -16.25
C LEU A 224 11.34 -0.27 -16.12
N ALA A 225 12.32 -1.14 -16.41
CA ALA A 225 12.16 -2.59 -16.31
C ALA A 225 13.37 -3.25 -15.65
N PRO A 226 13.68 -2.96 -14.37
CA PRO A 226 14.68 -3.74 -13.65
C PRO A 226 14.23 -5.21 -13.59
N ASP A 227 15.19 -6.15 -13.61
CA ASP A 227 14.90 -7.55 -13.31
C ASP A 227 14.53 -7.69 -11.82
N LEU A 228 13.25 -7.77 -11.53
CA LEU A 228 12.74 -7.94 -10.17
C LEU A 228 12.44 -9.41 -9.81
N TRP A 229 12.76 -10.37 -10.71
CA TRP A 229 12.57 -11.79 -10.43
C TRP A 229 13.28 -12.24 -9.14
N PRO A 230 14.53 -11.86 -8.85
CA PRO A 230 15.18 -12.21 -7.60
C PRO A 230 14.43 -11.68 -6.36
N ALA A 231 13.93 -10.45 -6.41
CA ALA A 231 13.17 -9.84 -5.31
C ALA A 231 11.80 -10.52 -5.12
N PHE A 232 11.10 -10.80 -6.21
CA PHE A 232 9.84 -11.56 -6.19
C PHE A 232 10.04 -12.97 -5.62
N MET A 233 11.06 -13.70 -6.09
CA MET A 233 11.38 -15.04 -5.59
C MET A 233 11.72 -15.01 -4.09
N GLY A 234 12.52 -14.03 -3.65
CA GLY A 234 12.84 -13.85 -2.24
C GLY A 234 11.60 -13.57 -1.37
N LEU A 235 10.56 -12.95 -1.95
CA LEU A 235 9.27 -12.76 -1.29
C LEU A 235 8.42 -14.03 -1.35
N ALA A 236 8.09 -14.51 -2.54
CA ALA A 236 7.03 -15.49 -2.78
C ALA A 236 7.39 -16.93 -2.43
N THR A 237 8.69 -17.31 -2.45
CA THR A 237 9.13 -18.66 -2.06
C THR A 237 9.37 -18.81 -0.55
N GLY A 238 9.64 -17.71 0.13
CA GLY A 238 9.95 -17.73 1.57
C GLY A 238 8.79 -17.35 2.48
N ARG A 239 7.67 -16.86 1.93
CA ARG A 239 6.53 -16.32 2.70
C ARG A 239 5.21 -16.61 2.02
N PRO A 240 4.11 -16.78 2.79
CA PRO A 240 2.77 -16.78 2.23
C PRO A 240 2.56 -15.52 1.37
N THR A 241 2.16 -15.70 0.14
CA THR A 241 1.93 -14.60 -0.80
C THR A 241 0.62 -14.85 -1.55
N LEU A 242 -0.19 -13.80 -1.71
CA LEU A 242 -1.38 -13.77 -2.55
C LEU A 242 -1.13 -12.80 -3.71
N LEU A 243 -1.35 -13.23 -4.92
CA LEU A 243 -1.44 -12.38 -6.10
C LEU A 243 -2.91 -12.13 -6.43
N VAL A 244 -3.32 -10.86 -6.41
CA VAL A 244 -4.60 -10.38 -6.95
C VAL A 244 -4.30 -9.76 -8.32
N ARG A 245 -4.98 -10.21 -9.37
CA ARG A 245 -4.78 -9.70 -10.73
C ARG A 245 -6.09 -9.15 -11.30
N GLY A 246 -6.02 -7.99 -11.94
CA GLY A 246 -7.12 -7.52 -12.77
C GLY A 246 -7.23 -8.35 -14.06
N GLY A 247 -8.41 -8.92 -14.34
CA GLY A 247 -8.63 -9.83 -15.46
C GLY A 247 -8.28 -9.25 -16.82
N THR A 248 -8.40 -7.90 -16.95
CA THR A 248 -8.06 -7.15 -18.16
C THR A 248 -6.85 -6.22 -17.97
N SER A 249 -5.99 -6.52 -16.96
CA SER A 249 -4.82 -5.69 -16.68
C SER A 249 -3.87 -5.60 -17.90
N ASP A 250 -3.56 -4.37 -18.26
CA ASP A 250 -2.57 -4.00 -19.28
C ASP A 250 -1.14 -3.87 -18.72
N LEU A 251 -0.99 -3.93 -17.37
CA LEU A 251 0.30 -3.86 -16.71
C LEU A 251 0.81 -5.24 -16.27
N LEU A 252 -0.03 -6.04 -15.63
CA LEU A 252 0.28 -7.43 -15.27
C LEU A 252 -0.45 -8.36 -16.23
N SER A 253 0.20 -8.76 -17.33
CA SER A 253 -0.40 -9.66 -18.31
C SER A 253 -0.67 -11.04 -17.72
N ALA A 254 -1.60 -11.79 -18.34
CA ALA A 254 -1.88 -13.17 -17.94
C ALA A 254 -0.65 -14.09 -18.08
N ASP A 255 0.21 -13.82 -19.08
CA ASP A 255 1.47 -14.54 -19.29
C ASP A 255 2.46 -14.30 -18.14
N ILE A 256 2.67 -13.03 -17.74
CA ILE A 256 3.53 -12.72 -16.59
C ILE A 256 3.00 -13.38 -15.32
N ALA A 257 1.69 -13.27 -15.06
CA ALA A 257 1.06 -13.92 -13.90
C ALA A 257 1.17 -15.46 -13.94
N GLY A 258 1.09 -16.06 -15.15
CA GLY A 258 1.33 -17.49 -15.36
C GLY A 258 2.73 -17.90 -14.95
N ARG A 259 3.76 -17.20 -15.44
CA ARG A 259 5.17 -17.43 -15.06
C ARG A 259 5.44 -17.22 -13.57
N MET A 260 4.80 -16.23 -12.95
CA MET A 260 4.89 -16.02 -11.49
C MET A 260 4.35 -17.22 -10.72
N ARG A 261 3.21 -17.78 -11.13
CA ARG A 261 2.60 -18.96 -10.51
C ARG A 261 3.42 -20.24 -10.71
N GLU A 262 4.04 -20.41 -11.87
CA GLU A 262 4.97 -21.50 -12.14
C GLU A 262 6.23 -21.40 -11.26
N ALA A 263 6.79 -20.20 -11.12
CA ALA A 263 7.98 -19.95 -10.31
C ALA A 263 7.70 -20.06 -8.80
N ALA A 264 6.50 -19.74 -8.34
CA ALA A 264 6.08 -19.79 -6.94
C ALA A 264 4.76 -20.57 -6.77
N PRO A 265 4.76 -21.92 -6.86
CA PRO A 265 3.54 -22.73 -6.85
C PRO A 265 2.72 -22.65 -5.55
N SER A 266 3.33 -22.24 -4.45
CA SER A 266 2.65 -22.02 -3.16
C SER A 266 1.94 -20.67 -3.06
N MET A 267 2.15 -19.77 -4.02
CA MET A 267 1.50 -18.47 -4.06
C MET A 267 0.01 -18.63 -4.38
N ALA A 268 -0.84 -18.09 -3.51
CA ALA A 268 -2.27 -18.01 -3.79
C ALA A 268 -2.54 -16.99 -4.92
N TYR A 269 -3.59 -17.24 -5.70
CA TYR A 269 -3.94 -16.41 -6.86
C TYR A 269 -5.44 -16.19 -6.94
N VAL A 270 -5.83 -14.98 -7.25
CA VAL A 270 -7.20 -14.62 -7.65
C VAL A 270 -7.16 -13.64 -8.81
N GLU A 271 -8.09 -13.82 -9.75
CA GLU A 271 -8.33 -12.88 -10.82
C GLU A 271 -9.66 -12.19 -10.60
N VAL A 272 -9.69 -10.86 -10.83
CA VAL A 272 -10.89 -10.01 -10.72
C VAL A 272 -11.41 -9.77 -12.13
N PRO A 273 -12.52 -10.41 -12.54
CA PRO A 273 -13.01 -10.34 -13.90
C PRO A 273 -13.41 -8.90 -14.31
N GLY A 274 -13.08 -8.51 -15.54
CA GLY A 274 -13.54 -7.25 -16.13
C GLY A 274 -12.90 -5.98 -15.54
N ILE A 275 -11.91 -6.13 -14.64
CA ILE A 275 -11.16 -5.02 -14.04
C ILE A 275 -9.74 -5.02 -14.59
N GLY A 276 -9.22 -3.83 -14.89
CA GLY A 276 -7.85 -3.62 -15.36
C GLY A 276 -6.88 -3.27 -14.22
N HIS A 277 -5.82 -2.53 -14.57
CA HIS A 277 -4.80 -2.10 -13.60
C HIS A 277 -5.22 -0.83 -12.86
N ALA A 278 -5.45 -0.94 -11.57
CA ALA A 278 -5.41 -2.10 -10.68
C ALA A 278 -6.74 -2.25 -9.94
N PRO A 279 -7.14 -3.48 -9.54
CA PRO A 279 -8.32 -3.68 -8.69
C PRO A 279 -8.31 -2.74 -7.47
N MET A 280 -9.47 -2.20 -7.13
CA MET A 280 -9.64 -1.30 -5.98
C MET A 280 -9.73 -2.05 -4.66
N LEU A 281 -9.75 -3.39 -4.70
CA LEU A 281 -9.85 -4.31 -3.57
C LEU A 281 -11.21 -4.23 -2.84
N ASP A 282 -12.17 -3.57 -3.43
CA ASP A 282 -13.56 -3.54 -2.98
C ASP A 282 -14.46 -4.47 -3.82
N GLU A 283 -13.92 -5.09 -4.88
CA GLU A 283 -14.57 -6.13 -5.65
C GLU A 283 -14.77 -7.40 -4.80
N PRO A 284 -15.89 -8.12 -4.97
CA PRO A 284 -16.21 -9.30 -4.16
C PRO A 284 -15.11 -10.37 -4.16
N GLU A 285 -14.51 -10.65 -5.32
CA GLU A 285 -13.46 -11.65 -5.50
C GLU A 285 -12.18 -11.26 -4.75
N ALA A 286 -11.75 -10.00 -4.90
CA ALA A 286 -10.57 -9.47 -4.22
C ALA A 286 -10.75 -9.50 -2.71
N ARG A 287 -11.90 -9.00 -2.21
CA ARG A 287 -12.22 -9.00 -0.77
C ARG A 287 -12.21 -10.41 -0.17
N ALA A 288 -12.94 -11.34 -0.83
CA ALA A 288 -13.03 -12.72 -0.34
C ALA A 288 -11.67 -13.39 -0.30
N ALA A 289 -10.85 -13.24 -1.35
CA ALA A 289 -9.50 -13.80 -1.40
C ALA A 289 -8.58 -13.23 -0.33
N ILE A 290 -8.57 -11.90 -0.15
CA ILE A 290 -7.72 -11.23 0.86
C ILE A 290 -8.13 -11.66 2.28
N LEU A 291 -9.42 -11.64 2.62
CA LEU A 291 -9.88 -12.03 3.95
C LEU A 291 -9.59 -13.51 4.24
N THR A 292 -9.80 -14.40 3.27
CA THR A 292 -9.46 -15.82 3.37
C THR A 292 -7.96 -16.03 3.55
N PHE A 293 -7.14 -15.35 2.76
CA PHE A 293 -5.69 -15.39 2.89
C PHE A 293 -5.23 -14.92 4.27
N LEU A 294 -5.73 -13.79 4.75
CA LEU A 294 -5.38 -13.28 6.07
C LEU A 294 -5.84 -14.22 7.20
N ALA A 295 -6.99 -14.87 7.08
CA ALA A 295 -7.46 -15.86 8.03
C ALA A 295 -6.53 -17.07 8.10
N SER A 296 -5.96 -17.51 6.97
CA SER A 296 -4.99 -18.63 6.93
C SER A 296 -3.69 -18.34 7.67
N LEU A 297 -3.37 -17.05 7.89
CA LEU A 297 -2.18 -16.60 8.62
C LEU A 297 -2.37 -16.57 10.15
N ALA A 298 -3.49 -17.02 10.69
CA ALA A 298 -3.80 -16.94 12.12
C ALA A 298 -2.76 -17.62 13.04
N ASN A 299 -2.04 -18.62 12.54
CA ASN A 299 -1.00 -19.33 13.27
C ASN A 299 0.38 -18.63 13.23
N ILE A 300 0.54 -17.59 12.42
CA ILE A 300 1.76 -16.78 12.39
C ILE A 300 1.58 -15.69 13.44
N ARG A 301 2.03 -15.97 14.69
CA ARG A 301 1.90 -15.01 15.80
C ARG A 301 2.91 -13.86 15.65
N SER A 302 2.49 -12.66 16.05
CA SER A 302 3.40 -11.58 16.38
C SER A 302 4.20 -12.01 17.62
N HIS A 303 5.51 -12.19 17.51
CA HIS A 303 6.37 -12.22 18.66
C HIS A 303 6.57 -10.78 19.16
N SER A 304 5.51 -10.17 19.70
CA SER A 304 5.68 -9.03 20.59
C SER A 304 6.24 -9.63 21.88
N GLY A 305 7.54 -9.60 22.05
CA GLY A 305 8.16 -9.86 23.33
C GLY A 305 7.51 -8.92 24.34
N ALA A 306 6.71 -9.47 25.26
CA ALA A 306 6.33 -8.75 26.44
C ALA A 306 7.63 -8.19 27.04
N ALA A 307 7.77 -6.87 27.09
CA ALA A 307 8.86 -6.24 27.80
C ALA A 307 8.87 -6.85 29.20
N LYS A 308 9.93 -7.58 29.53
CA LYS A 308 10.10 -8.08 30.89
C LYS A 308 10.04 -6.88 31.80
N PRO A 309 9.20 -6.87 32.85
CA PRO A 309 9.18 -5.78 33.80
C PRO A 309 10.60 -5.61 34.31
N ASN A 310 11.10 -4.38 34.21
CA ASN A 310 12.40 -3.97 34.71
C ASN A 310 12.49 -4.45 36.18
N PRO A 311 13.49 -5.25 36.59
CA PRO A 311 13.59 -5.66 37.97
C PRO A 311 13.74 -4.40 38.82
N GLU A 312 12.87 -4.23 39.82
CA GLU A 312 12.92 -3.13 40.77
C GLU A 312 14.36 -3.01 41.31
N PRO A 313 14.89 -1.77 41.45
CA PRO A 313 16.20 -1.60 42.04
C PRO A 313 16.18 -2.14 43.47
N ARG A 314 17.00 -3.17 43.71
CA ARG A 314 17.23 -3.71 45.07
C ARG A 314 17.63 -2.55 45.98
N ARG A 315 16.78 -2.23 46.96
CA ARG A 315 17.13 -1.35 48.08
C ARG A 315 18.33 -1.95 48.76
N LEU A 316 19.47 -1.32 48.64
CA LEU A 316 20.64 -1.59 49.44
C LEU A 316 20.28 -1.20 50.91
N CYS A 317 20.02 -2.19 51.73
CA CYS A 317 20.03 -2.00 53.18
C CYS A 317 21.46 -1.68 53.61
N ASN A 318 21.71 -0.44 53.96
CA ASN A 318 22.90 -0.02 54.68
C ASN A 318 22.87 -0.67 56.06
N ARG A 319 23.86 -1.54 56.34
CA ARG A 319 24.18 -1.98 57.68
C ARG A 319 24.85 -0.81 58.39
N HIS A 320 24.21 -0.24 59.41
CA HIS A 320 24.74 0.23 60.68
C HIS A 320 23.55 0.75 61.51
N GLY A 321 23.27 0.01 62.59
CA GLY A 321 22.22 0.23 63.56
C GLY A 321 22.45 1.47 64.45
N PRO A 322 21.97 1.56 65.71
CA PRO A 322 20.61 1.29 66.18
C PRO A 322 20.00 2.56 66.81
N CYS A 323 18.68 2.67 66.72
CA CYS A 323 17.91 3.08 67.94
C CYS A 323 16.45 2.79 67.60
#